data_f542db3c1001c335877b1033d3b26e23
#
_entry.id   f542db3c1001c335877b1033d3b26e23
#
_cell.length_a   1.000
_cell.length_b   1.000
_cell.length_c   1.000
_cell.angle_alpha   90.00
_cell.angle_beta   90.00
_cell.angle_gamma   90.00
#
_symmetry.space_group_name_H-M   'P 1'
#
loop_
_entity.id
_entity.type
_entity.pdbx_description
1 polymer ?
#
loop_
_entity_poly.entity_id
_entity_poly.type
_entity_poly.pdbx_seq_one_letter_code
_entity_poly.pdbx_strand_id
1 'polypeptide(L)'
;MKLNSEMTVNQLIQQFDNSGSFGAGRLASACDIFEDMVRDRDCTVFLTLAGAIVPAGLRTVIADLTRKRLIDGIVSTGANMVHDLIEALGGHHYKGHWLVDDYLLYQYHIYRIYDVFVPEEDFVKADKALVEIFDEIAREQKGKTQSTNQIMREIGSRLKDPGSIVRAAYEAEVPIFLPAMRDSEFAYIHRVHTNRTKKGNPLIISAFQEVPDLLRLMEKSEKLGAVILGGGVPRNSVQHAALMTGKGLDYVVIITTDRPEPGGLSGSTIEETISWGKTKRKAGKTMVISDSLIAFPMMVSAVLERLGKDYRRKRKP
;
A
#
# COMPACT_ATOMS: atom_id res chain seq x y z
N MET A 1 30.63 11.84 4.73
CA MET A 1 30.26 11.05 3.56
C MET A 1 31.31 11.17 2.47
N LYS A 2 31.65 10.05 1.82
CA LYS A 2 32.50 10.05 0.61
C LYS A 2 31.67 9.44 -0.52
N LEU A 3 31.57 10.13 -1.65
CA LEU A 3 30.79 9.69 -2.80
C LEU A 3 31.72 9.43 -3.99
N ASN A 4 31.36 8.45 -4.81
CA ASN A 4 32.04 8.16 -6.08
C ASN A 4 31.01 7.73 -7.14
N SER A 5 31.42 7.67 -8.41
CA SER A 5 30.54 7.41 -9.56
C SER A 5 30.06 5.95 -9.69
N GLU A 6 30.66 5.02 -8.98
CA GLU A 6 30.35 3.58 -9.07
C GLU A 6 29.53 3.08 -7.88
N MET A 7 29.10 4.00 -7.03
CA MET A 7 28.41 3.67 -5.78
C MET A 7 27.03 3.13 -6.04
N THR A 8 26.71 1.98 -5.43
CA THR A 8 25.34 1.44 -5.40
C THR A 8 24.46 2.23 -4.42
N VAL A 9 23.14 2.03 -4.50
CA VAL A 9 22.20 2.66 -3.57
C VAL A 9 22.49 2.23 -2.13
N ASN A 10 22.81 0.95 -1.89
CA ASN A 10 23.16 0.48 -0.55
C ASN A 10 24.45 1.12 -0.03
N GLN A 11 25.44 1.30 -0.87
CA GLN A 11 26.68 2.00 -0.49
C GLN A 11 26.41 3.48 -0.17
N LEU A 12 25.49 4.14 -0.89
CA LEU A 12 25.03 5.49 -0.55
C LEU A 12 24.34 5.51 0.82
N ILE A 13 23.45 4.54 1.09
CA ILE A 13 22.80 4.40 2.40
C ILE A 13 23.83 4.18 3.52
N GLN A 14 24.90 3.42 3.28
CA GLN A 14 25.99 3.28 4.24
C GLN A 14 26.70 4.62 4.52
N GLN A 15 26.84 5.49 3.51
CA GLN A 15 27.36 6.84 3.75
C GLN A 15 26.38 7.71 4.54
N PHE A 16 25.08 7.50 4.39
CA PHE A 16 24.05 8.16 5.21
C PHE A 16 24.12 7.71 6.67
N ASP A 17 24.32 6.42 6.90
CA ASP A 17 24.54 5.85 8.23
C ASP A 17 25.80 6.41 8.88
N ASN A 18 26.93 6.43 8.16
CA ASN A 18 28.18 7.02 8.64
C ASN A 18 28.05 8.51 9.02
N SER A 19 27.12 9.26 8.41
CA SER A 19 26.82 10.62 8.84
C SER A 19 25.95 10.66 10.10
N GLY A 20 25.10 9.63 10.30
CA GLY A 20 24.29 9.40 11.49
C GLY A 20 23.27 10.48 11.81
N SER A 21 23.05 11.44 10.90
CA SER A 21 22.35 12.69 11.20
C SER A 21 21.10 12.90 10.36
N PHE A 22 20.11 13.58 10.98
CA PHE A 22 18.89 14.09 10.33
C PHE A 22 18.13 13.04 9.48
N GLY A 23 17.63 13.44 8.31
CA GLY A 23 16.87 12.57 7.42
C GLY A 23 17.71 11.43 6.83
N ALA A 24 18.99 11.67 6.54
CA ALA A 24 19.90 10.66 5.97
C ALA A 24 20.12 9.49 6.94
N GLY A 25 20.50 9.77 8.19
CA GLY A 25 20.65 8.73 9.21
C GLY A 25 19.35 7.99 9.51
N ARG A 26 18.19 8.68 9.49
CA ARG A 26 16.91 8.03 9.65
C ARG A 26 16.56 7.11 8.48
N LEU A 27 16.91 7.47 7.24
CA LEU A 27 16.71 6.60 6.09
C LEU A 27 17.60 5.36 6.16
N ALA A 28 18.86 5.50 6.62
CA ALA A 28 19.71 4.35 6.88
C ALA A 28 19.10 3.42 7.95
N SER A 29 18.66 3.96 9.08
CA SER A 29 17.94 3.19 10.11
C SER A 29 16.66 2.55 9.57
N ALA A 30 15.96 3.18 8.62
CA ALA A 30 14.78 2.59 8.00
C ALA A 30 15.14 1.35 7.16
N CYS A 31 16.27 1.37 6.46
CA CYS A 31 16.77 0.21 5.73
C CYS A 31 17.09 -0.95 6.68
N ASP A 32 17.76 -0.67 7.81
CA ASP A 32 18.11 -1.71 8.78
C ASP A 32 16.86 -2.33 9.41
N ILE A 33 15.89 -1.51 9.84
CA ILE A 33 14.65 -1.98 10.42
C ILE A 33 13.83 -2.77 9.41
N PHE A 34 13.76 -2.35 8.14
CA PHE A 34 13.03 -3.09 7.12
C PHE A 34 13.73 -4.42 6.79
N GLU A 35 15.06 -4.45 6.74
CA GLU A 35 15.82 -5.69 6.59
C GLU A 35 15.54 -6.64 7.76
N ASP A 36 15.56 -6.16 9.01
CA ASP A 36 15.26 -6.93 10.20
C ASP A 36 13.84 -7.51 10.15
N MET A 37 12.82 -6.71 9.78
CA MET A 37 11.45 -7.19 9.58
C MET A 37 11.38 -8.37 8.60
N VAL A 38 12.10 -8.25 7.48
CA VAL A 38 12.07 -9.24 6.41
C VAL A 38 12.82 -10.52 6.79
N ARG A 39 13.94 -10.40 7.53
CA ARG A 39 14.75 -11.55 8.00
C ARG A 39 14.12 -12.26 9.18
N ASP A 40 13.31 -11.58 9.97
CA ASP A 40 12.63 -12.16 11.12
C ASP A 40 11.49 -13.09 10.64
N ARG A 41 11.63 -14.38 10.89
CA ARG A 41 10.67 -15.41 10.47
C ARG A 41 9.35 -15.37 11.24
N ASP A 42 9.36 -14.76 12.41
CA ASP A 42 8.23 -14.64 13.32
C ASP A 42 7.43 -13.35 13.09
N CYS A 43 7.95 -12.46 12.23
CA CYS A 43 7.34 -11.17 11.94
C CYS A 43 6.35 -11.26 10.76
N THR A 44 5.17 -10.70 10.91
CA THR A 44 4.26 -10.40 9.79
C THR A 44 4.43 -8.93 9.40
N VAL A 45 4.79 -8.68 8.15
CA VAL A 45 5.11 -7.35 7.63
C VAL A 45 3.94 -6.77 6.86
N PHE A 46 3.46 -5.62 7.31
CA PHE A 46 2.42 -4.84 6.62
C PHE A 46 3.05 -3.68 5.85
N LEU A 47 2.52 -3.42 4.65
CA LEU A 47 2.77 -2.21 3.89
C LEU A 47 1.50 -1.37 3.85
N THR A 48 1.58 -0.10 4.27
CA THR A 48 0.43 0.80 4.17
C THR A 48 0.66 1.87 3.11
N LEU A 49 -0.35 2.13 2.30
CA LEU A 49 -0.30 3.05 1.17
C LEU A 49 -1.34 4.16 1.33
N ALA A 50 -0.88 5.38 1.53
CA ALA A 50 -1.71 6.58 1.54
C ALA A 50 -1.10 7.65 0.61
N GLY A 51 -1.96 8.50 0.04
CA GLY A 51 -1.57 9.40 -1.04
C GLY A 51 -1.56 8.70 -2.40
N ALA A 52 -1.13 9.40 -3.43
CA ALA A 52 -1.15 8.95 -4.81
C ALA A 52 0.08 8.08 -5.18
N ILE A 53 0.39 7.09 -4.38
CA ILE A 53 1.60 6.25 -4.48
C ILE A 53 1.67 5.49 -5.81
N VAL A 54 0.53 4.94 -6.25
CA VAL A 54 0.44 4.17 -7.50
C VAL A 54 0.53 5.07 -8.73
N PRO A 55 -0.27 6.15 -8.88
CA PRO A 55 -0.12 7.08 -9.99
C PRO A 55 1.29 7.66 -10.09
N ALA A 56 1.95 7.85 -8.97
CA ALA A 56 3.30 8.40 -8.91
C ALA A 56 4.42 7.41 -9.31
N GLY A 57 4.09 6.15 -9.68
CA GLY A 57 5.03 5.21 -10.29
C GLY A 57 5.58 4.10 -9.38
N LEU A 58 5.10 3.93 -8.14
CA LEU A 58 5.56 2.84 -7.28
C LEU A 58 4.84 1.51 -7.48
N ARG A 59 3.96 1.41 -8.48
CA ARG A 59 3.15 0.24 -8.79
C ARG A 59 3.95 -1.05 -8.87
N THR A 60 4.94 -1.10 -9.75
CA THR A 60 5.74 -2.30 -9.99
C THR A 60 6.65 -2.65 -8.81
N VAL A 61 7.19 -1.67 -8.11
CA VAL A 61 7.98 -1.88 -6.89
C VAL A 61 7.15 -2.63 -5.84
N ILE A 62 5.91 -2.20 -5.62
CA ILE A 62 5.00 -2.82 -4.65
C ILE A 62 4.60 -4.23 -5.10
N ALA A 63 4.29 -4.42 -6.40
CA ALA A 63 3.97 -5.72 -6.96
C ALA A 63 5.12 -6.72 -6.78
N ASP A 64 6.36 -6.30 -7.01
CA ASP A 64 7.55 -7.14 -6.86
C ASP A 64 7.83 -7.52 -5.40
N LEU A 65 7.71 -6.57 -4.47
CA LEU A 65 7.81 -6.86 -3.03
C LEU A 65 6.77 -7.89 -2.59
N THR A 66 5.55 -7.75 -3.13
CA THR A 66 4.44 -8.66 -2.86
C THR A 66 4.72 -10.08 -3.37
N ARG A 67 5.16 -10.23 -4.64
CA ARG A 67 5.51 -11.55 -5.21
C ARG A 67 6.66 -12.22 -4.49
N LYS A 68 7.65 -11.43 -4.07
CA LYS A 68 8.77 -11.92 -3.26
C LYS A 68 8.38 -12.23 -1.82
N ARG A 69 7.14 -11.98 -1.45
CA ARG A 69 6.63 -12.14 -0.07
C ARG A 69 7.49 -11.41 0.98
N LEU A 70 8.04 -10.25 0.60
CA LEU A 70 8.72 -9.38 1.57
C LEU A 70 7.73 -8.60 2.43
N ILE A 71 6.47 -8.54 1.99
CA ILE A 71 5.30 -8.04 2.73
C ILE A 71 4.23 -9.13 2.79
N ASP A 72 3.43 -9.12 3.83
CA ASP A 72 2.45 -10.16 4.15
C ASP A 72 1.01 -9.65 4.16
N GLY A 73 0.83 -8.36 4.16
CA GLY A 73 -0.46 -7.68 4.05
C GLY A 73 -0.30 -6.27 3.53
N ILE A 74 -1.19 -5.84 2.68
CA ILE A 74 -1.27 -4.48 2.17
C ILE A 74 -2.52 -3.82 2.76
N VAL A 75 -2.37 -2.61 3.32
CA VAL A 75 -3.52 -1.79 3.72
C VAL A 75 -3.44 -0.48 2.94
N SER A 76 -4.47 -0.18 2.15
CA SER A 76 -4.40 0.91 1.19
C SER A 76 -5.67 1.76 1.18
N THR A 77 -5.59 2.93 0.57
CA THR A 77 -6.77 3.65 0.09
C THR A 77 -7.36 2.94 -1.13
N GLY A 78 -8.67 3.04 -1.32
CA GLY A 78 -9.32 2.50 -2.52
C GLY A 78 -8.78 3.12 -3.81
N ALA A 79 -8.45 4.42 -3.78
CA ALA A 79 -7.93 5.15 -4.93
C ALA A 79 -6.62 4.54 -5.49
N ASN A 80 -5.66 4.14 -4.64
CA ASN A 80 -4.44 3.48 -5.11
C ASN A 80 -4.75 2.19 -5.89
N MET A 81 -5.71 1.39 -5.41
CA MET A 81 -6.09 0.16 -6.10
C MET A 81 -6.86 0.45 -7.40
N VAL A 82 -7.70 1.48 -7.44
CA VAL A 82 -8.35 1.93 -8.69
C VAL A 82 -7.29 2.28 -9.74
N HIS A 83 -6.26 3.04 -9.37
CA HIS A 83 -5.17 3.39 -10.30
C HIS A 83 -4.35 2.17 -10.74
N ASP A 84 -4.14 1.17 -9.87
CA ASP A 84 -3.54 -0.10 -10.28
C ASP A 84 -4.41 -0.83 -11.31
N LEU A 85 -5.74 -0.82 -11.11
CA LEU A 85 -6.70 -1.50 -11.98
C LEU A 85 -6.87 -0.78 -13.32
N ILE A 86 -6.77 0.56 -13.36
CA ILE A 86 -6.76 1.30 -14.64
C ILE A 86 -5.64 0.77 -15.54
N GLU A 87 -4.41 0.67 -15.05
CA GLU A 87 -3.30 0.14 -15.84
C GLU A 87 -3.48 -1.36 -16.14
N ALA A 88 -3.90 -2.16 -15.15
CA ALA A 88 -4.11 -3.59 -15.33
C ALA A 88 -5.19 -3.93 -16.39
N LEU A 89 -6.09 -2.99 -16.67
CA LEU A 89 -7.17 -3.09 -17.64
C LEU A 89 -6.86 -2.33 -18.95
N GLY A 90 -5.61 -1.90 -19.12
CA GLY A 90 -5.06 -1.33 -20.36
C GLY A 90 -5.25 0.18 -20.52
N GLY A 91 -5.43 0.91 -19.42
CA GLY A 91 -5.26 2.35 -19.34
C GLY A 91 -3.83 2.74 -18.97
N HIS A 92 -3.54 4.03 -18.92
CA HIS A 92 -2.18 4.54 -18.69
C HIS A 92 -2.18 5.82 -17.86
N HIS A 93 -1.10 5.97 -17.06
CA HIS A 93 -0.72 7.23 -16.45
C HIS A 93 0.38 7.89 -17.28
N TYR A 94 0.23 9.19 -17.51
CA TYR A 94 1.18 9.96 -18.32
C TYR A 94 1.88 11.00 -17.49
N LYS A 95 3.17 11.22 -17.76
CA LYS A 95 3.89 12.33 -17.18
C LYS A 95 3.29 13.65 -17.70
N GLY A 96 2.77 14.42 -16.76
CA GLY A 96 2.19 15.73 -17.01
C GLY A 96 3.05 16.86 -16.43
N HIS A 97 2.40 17.96 -16.12
CA HIS A 97 3.00 19.11 -15.48
C HIS A 97 2.02 19.73 -14.47
N TRP A 98 2.52 20.23 -13.36
CA TRP A 98 1.66 20.79 -12.30
C TRP A 98 1.19 22.23 -12.60
N LEU A 99 1.93 22.99 -13.44
CA LEU A 99 1.55 24.31 -13.94
C LEU A 99 0.89 24.17 -15.31
N VAL A 100 -0.39 23.83 -15.31
CA VAL A 100 -1.22 23.71 -16.52
C VAL A 100 -2.57 24.39 -16.26
N ASP A 101 -3.27 24.73 -17.33
CA ASP A 101 -4.65 25.19 -17.25
C ASP A 101 -5.58 23.98 -17.04
N ASP A 102 -6.06 23.81 -15.81
CA ASP A 102 -6.98 22.71 -15.44
C ASP A 102 -8.31 22.79 -16.19
N TYR A 103 -8.73 23.98 -16.63
CA TYR A 103 -9.93 24.11 -17.45
C TYR A 103 -9.74 23.53 -18.85
N LEU A 104 -8.56 23.68 -19.46
CA LEU A 104 -8.23 23.02 -20.70
C LEU A 104 -8.18 21.49 -20.53
N LEU A 105 -7.58 20.98 -19.45
CA LEU A 105 -7.59 19.55 -19.16
C LEU A 105 -9.03 19.01 -19.03
N TYR A 106 -9.92 19.75 -18.36
CA TYR A 106 -11.34 19.41 -18.27
C TYR A 106 -12.01 19.35 -19.66
N GLN A 107 -11.75 20.32 -20.53
CA GLN A 107 -12.29 20.34 -21.89
C GLN A 107 -11.79 19.17 -22.75
N TYR A 108 -10.56 18.70 -22.52
CA TYR A 108 -9.95 17.56 -23.21
C TYR A 108 -10.21 16.22 -22.50
N HIS A 109 -11.02 16.18 -21.45
CA HIS A 109 -11.32 14.97 -20.69
C HIS A 109 -10.07 14.29 -20.14
N ILE A 110 -9.18 15.08 -19.53
CA ILE A 110 -7.94 14.62 -18.90
C ILE A 110 -8.01 14.95 -17.40
N TYR A 111 -7.90 13.92 -16.56
CA TYR A 111 -7.77 14.09 -15.12
C TYR A 111 -6.31 14.30 -14.74
N ARG A 112 -6.08 15.14 -13.73
CA ARG A 112 -4.75 15.46 -13.22
C ARG A 112 -4.61 15.08 -11.75
N ILE A 113 -3.52 14.37 -11.47
CA ILE A 113 -3.09 14.04 -10.11
C ILE A 113 -1.72 14.70 -9.93
N TYR A 114 -1.70 15.95 -9.49
CA TYR A 114 -0.53 16.83 -9.40
C TYR A 114 0.17 16.99 -10.78
N ASP A 115 1.21 16.20 -11.07
CA ASP A 115 1.94 16.22 -12.34
C ASP A 115 1.80 14.92 -13.16
N VAL A 116 0.77 14.15 -12.86
CA VAL A 116 0.40 12.94 -13.59
C VAL A 116 -0.96 13.14 -14.26
N PHE A 117 -1.09 12.76 -15.51
CA PHE A 117 -2.31 12.84 -16.30
C PHE A 117 -2.90 11.46 -16.56
N VAL A 118 -4.23 11.38 -16.55
CA VAL A 118 -4.98 10.17 -16.87
C VAL A 118 -6.17 10.55 -17.76
N PRO A 119 -6.32 9.98 -18.97
CA PRO A 119 -7.50 10.19 -19.79
C PRO A 119 -8.77 9.69 -19.10
N GLU A 120 -9.86 10.44 -19.19
CA GLU A 120 -11.17 10.02 -18.67
C GLU A 120 -11.61 8.69 -19.29
N GLU A 121 -11.31 8.46 -20.58
CA GLU A 121 -11.64 7.23 -21.27
C GLU A 121 -11.01 5.98 -20.63
N ASP A 122 -9.83 6.10 -20.02
CA ASP A 122 -9.16 5.00 -19.31
C ASP A 122 -9.89 4.65 -17.99
N PHE A 123 -10.43 5.65 -17.28
CA PHE A 123 -11.34 5.42 -16.14
C PHE A 123 -12.61 4.73 -16.62
N VAL A 124 -13.27 5.24 -17.66
CA VAL A 124 -14.52 4.68 -18.19
C VAL A 124 -14.31 3.23 -18.65
N LYS A 125 -13.18 2.91 -19.25
CA LYS A 125 -12.83 1.55 -19.67
C LYS A 125 -12.64 0.62 -18.48
N ALA A 126 -11.89 1.07 -17.48
CA ALA A 126 -11.67 0.30 -16.25
C ALA A 126 -12.98 0.09 -15.47
N ASP A 127 -13.83 1.12 -15.33
CA ASP A 127 -15.11 1.04 -14.66
C ASP A 127 -16.04 0.01 -15.30
N LYS A 128 -16.14 0.01 -16.64
CA LYS A 128 -16.94 -0.97 -17.36
C LYS A 128 -16.46 -2.39 -17.08
N ALA A 129 -15.16 -2.64 -17.16
CA ALA A 129 -14.59 -3.94 -16.89
C ALA A 129 -14.79 -4.37 -15.42
N LEU A 130 -14.65 -3.45 -14.47
CA LEU A 130 -14.87 -3.73 -13.05
C LEU A 130 -16.34 -3.99 -12.72
N VAL A 131 -17.29 -3.30 -13.38
CA VAL A 131 -18.71 -3.61 -13.24
C VAL A 131 -19.01 -5.03 -13.71
N GLU A 132 -18.42 -5.47 -14.82
CA GLU A 132 -18.57 -6.84 -15.32
C GLU A 132 -18.01 -7.87 -14.33
N ILE A 133 -16.82 -7.59 -13.78
CA ILE A 133 -16.20 -8.42 -12.73
C ILE A 133 -17.11 -8.49 -11.49
N PHE A 134 -17.70 -7.37 -11.06
CA PHE A 134 -18.63 -7.35 -9.94
C PHE A 134 -19.92 -8.17 -10.23
N ASP A 135 -20.43 -8.10 -11.48
CA ASP A 135 -21.56 -8.92 -11.91
C ASP A 135 -21.24 -10.43 -11.87
N GLU A 136 -20.00 -10.82 -12.21
CA GLU A 136 -19.52 -12.19 -12.11
C GLU A 136 -19.39 -12.65 -10.65
N ILE A 137 -18.71 -11.86 -9.82
CA ILE A 137 -18.55 -12.17 -8.39
C ILE A 137 -19.93 -12.31 -7.71
N ALA A 138 -20.88 -11.41 -8.01
CA ALA A 138 -22.22 -11.47 -7.44
C ALA A 138 -22.94 -12.78 -7.79
N ARG A 139 -22.81 -13.26 -9.04
CA ARG A 139 -23.38 -14.55 -9.48
C ARG A 139 -22.78 -15.74 -8.75
N GLU A 140 -21.46 -15.71 -8.52
CA GLU A 140 -20.72 -16.76 -7.81
C GLU A 140 -21.02 -16.75 -6.30
N GLN A 141 -21.08 -15.58 -5.69
CA GLN A 141 -21.25 -15.41 -4.24
C GLN A 141 -22.70 -15.51 -3.76
N LYS A 142 -23.69 -15.42 -4.66
CA LYS A 142 -25.13 -15.66 -4.39
C LYS A 142 -25.66 -14.87 -3.19
N GLY A 143 -25.34 -13.59 -3.10
CA GLY A 143 -25.79 -12.69 -2.03
C GLY A 143 -25.03 -12.82 -0.69
N LYS A 144 -23.94 -13.57 -0.65
CA LYS A 144 -23.06 -13.58 0.54
C LYS A 144 -22.30 -12.26 0.64
N THR A 145 -22.25 -11.71 1.84
CA THR A 145 -21.45 -10.51 2.11
C THR A 145 -19.97 -10.83 1.97
N GLN A 146 -19.25 -9.98 1.24
CA GLN A 146 -17.82 -10.07 1.02
C GLN A 146 -17.10 -8.97 1.78
N SER A 147 -15.91 -9.26 2.34
CA SER A 147 -15.00 -8.25 2.83
C SER A 147 -14.22 -7.60 1.68
N THR A 148 -13.59 -6.46 1.93
CA THR A 148 -12.82 -5.76 0.89
C THR A 148 -11.63 -6.59 0.40
N ASN A 149 -10.95 -7.31 1.30
CA ASN A 149 -9.85 -8.21 0.95
C ASN A 149 -10.32 -9.41 0.10
N GLN A 150 -11.52 -9.93 0.33
CA GLN A 150 -12.10 -10.98 -0.52
C GLN A 150 -12.39 -10.42 -1.92
N ILE A 151 -12.95 -9.23 -2.03
CA ILE A 151 -13.18 -8.57 -3.32
C ILE A 151 -11.86 -8.34 -4.07
N MET A 152 -10.82 -7.84 -3.39
CA MET A 152 -9.50 -7.66 -4.02
C MET A 152 -8.92 -8.98 -4.52
N ARG A 153 -9.09 -10.06 -3.78
CA ARG A 153 -8.68 -11.40 -4.21
C ARG A 153 -9.44 -11.87 -5.45
N GLU A 154 -10.75 -11.70 -5.49
CA GLU A 154 -11.59 -12.06 -6.62
C GLU A 154 -11.23 -11.24 -7.87
N ILE A 155 -10.99 -9.94 -7.74
CA ILE A 155 -10.52 -9.11 -8.86
C ILE A 155 -9.14 -9.61 -9.31
N GLY A 156 -8.21 -9.81 -8.40
CA GLY A 156 -6.84 -10.25 -8.70
C GLY A 156 -6.78 -11.58 -9.46
N SER A 157 -7.70 -12.52 -9.18
CA SER A 157 -7.79 -13.78 -9.89
C SER A 157 -8.12 -13.63 -11.39
N ARG A 158 -8.78 -12.53 -11.78
CA ARG A 158 -9.24 -12.24 -13.13
C ARG A 158 -8.31 -11.34 -13.93
N LEU A 159 -7.33 -10.72 -13.26
CA LEU A 159 -6.33 -9.88 -13.92
C LEU A 159 -5.24 -10.71 -14.60
N LYS A 160 -4.62 -10.15 -15.65
CA LYS A 160 -3.53 -10.80 -16.40
C LYS A 160 -2.23 -9.99 -16.37
N ASP A 161 -2.31 -8.70 -16.05
CA ASP A 161 -1.16 -7.82 -16.07
C ASP A 161 -0.16 -8.17 -14.95
N PRO A 162 1.10 -8.52 -15.29
CA PRO A 162 2.12 -8.84 -14.31
C PRO A 162 2.60 -7.62 -13.51
N GLY A 163 2.32 -6.38 -13.95
CA GLY A 163 2.64 -5.15 -13.24
C GLY A 163 1.65 -4.85 -12.09
N SER A 164 0.48 -5.49 -12.08
CA SER A 164 -0.57 -5.20 -11.10
C SER A 164 -0.21 -5.65 -9.68
N ILE A 165 -0.43 -4.75 -8.73
CA ILE A 165 -0.36 -5.02 -7.29
C ILE A 165 -1.43 -6.04 -6.89
N VAL A 166 -2.67 -5.84 -7.38
CA VAL A 166 -3.81 -6.71 -7.05
C VAL A 166 -3.59 -8.12 -7.61
N ARG A 167 -3.05 -8.26 -8.81
CA ARG A 167 -2.66 -9.57 -9.38
C ARG A 167 -1.53 -10.21 -8.58
N ALA A 168 -0.47 -9.45 -8.27
CA ALA A 168 0.66 -9.95 -7.48
C ALA A 168 0.21 -10.43 -6.09
N ALA A 169 -0.71 -9.71 -5.46
CA ALA A 169 -1.27 -10.07 -4.17
C ALA A 169 -2.08 -11.38 -4.24
N TYR A 170 -2.86 -11.58 -5.29
CA TYR A 170 -3.56 -12.83 -5.53
C TYR A 170 -2.57 -14.00 -5.70
N GLU A 171 -1.56 -13.86 -6.55
CA GLU A 171 -0.54 -14.89 -6.83
C GLU A 171 0.28 -15.25 -5.59
N ALA A 172 0.60 -14.25 -4.76
CA ALA A 172 1.37 -14.44 -3.53
C ALA A 172 0.50 -14.75 -2.31
N GLU A 173 -0.82 -14.83 -2.43
CA GLU A 173 -1.77 -14.98 -1.31
C GLU A 173 -1.59 -13.93 -0.21
N VAL A 174 -1.25 -12.70 -0.60
CA VAL A 174 -1.12 -11.55 0.29
C VAL A 174 -2.44 -10.77 0.28
N PRO A 175 -3.14 -10.63 1.42
CA PRO A 175 -4.41 -9.90 1.46
C PRO A 175 -4.18 -8.39 1.27
N ILE A 176 -5.13 -7.75 0.56
CA ILE A 176 -5.24 -6.30 0.44
C ILE A 176 -6.49 -5.84 1.19
N PHE A 177 -6.32 -5.01 2.19
CA PHE A 177 -7.38 -4.42 3.01
C PHE A 177 -7.63 -2.98 2.59
N LEU A 178 -8.91 -2.61 2.42
CA LEU A 178 -9.33 -1.28 1.99
C LEU A 178 -10.31 -0.65 2.98
N PRO A 179 -9.86 -0.20 4.15
CA PRO A 179 -10.74 0.30 5.22
C PRO A 179 -11.59 1.50 4.81
N ALA A 180 -11.17 2.24 3.79
CA ALA A 180 -11.89 3.36 3.20
C ALA A 180 -12.24 3.13 1.71
N MET A 181 -12.56 1.89 1.32
CA MET A 181 -12.89 1.52 -0.07
C MET A 181 -13.96 2.43 -0.69
N ARG A 182 -14.95 2.84 0.11
CA ARG A 182 -16.04 3.72 -0.32
C ARG A 182 -15.57 5.09 -0.82
N ASP A 183 -14.46 5.58 -0.31
CA ASP A 183 -13.87 6.86 -0.71
C ASP A 183 -12.98 6.67 -1.96
N SER A 184 -13.57 6.12 -3.02
CA SER A 184 -12.92 5.88 -4.31
C SER A 184 -13.96 5.48 -5.36
N GLU A 185 -13.52 5.29 -6.61
CA GLU A 185 -14.34 4.87 -7.75
C GLU A 185 -15.09 3.56 -7.53
N PHE A 186 -14.63 2.70 -6.63
CA PHE A 186 -15.35 1.50 -6.24
C PHE A 186 -16.79 1.77 -5.78
N ALA A 187 -17.07 2.93 -5.18
CA ALA A 187 -18.43 3.30 -4.79
C ALA A 187 -19.34 3.50 -6.01
N TYR A 188 -18.82 4.13 -7.07
CA TYR A 188 -19.53 4.32 -8.32
C TYR A 188 -19.75 2.99 -9.04
N ILE A 189 -18.70 2.17 -9.18
CA ILE A 189 -18.75 0.84 -9.79
C ILE A 189 -19.80 -0.02 -9.11
N HIS A 190 -19.79 -0.06 -7.78
CA HIS A 190 -20.77 -0.81 -6.98
C HIS A 190 -22.21 -0.30 -7.19
N ARG A 191 -22.40 1.01 -7.28
CA ARG A 191 -23.71 1.61 -7.59
C ARG A 191 -24.21 1.18 -8.97
N VAL A 192 -23.35 1.22 -10.00
CA VAL A 192 -23.72 0.81 -11.36
C VAL A 192 -24.10 -0.66 -11.37
N HIS A 193 -23.29 -1.53 -10.76
CA HIS A 193 -23.57 -2.96 -10.58
C HIS A 193 -24.93 -3.18 -9.90
N THR A 194 -25.18 -2.53 -8.75
CA THR A 194 -26.43 -2.68 -8.00
C THR A 194 -27.64 -2.26 -8.81
N ASN A 195 -27.55 -1.20 -9.63
CA ASN A 195 -28.62 -0.76 -10.51
C ASN A 195 -28.94 -1.76 -11.62
N ARG A 196 -27.92 -2.48 -12.12
CA ARG A 196 -28.10 -3.55 -13.13
C ARG A 196 -28.77 -4.80 -12.52
N THR A 197 -28.48 -5.10 -11.27
CA THR A 197 -28.89 -6.33 -10.59
C THR A 197 -30.17 -6.20 -9.75
N LYS A 198 -31.01 -5.18 -10.00
CA LYS A 198 -32.23 -4.85 -9.21
C LYS A 198 -33.19 -6.02 -8.95
N LYS A 199 -33.17 -7.09 -9.74
CA LYS A 199 -34.01 -8.27 -9.58
C LYS A 199 -33.26 -9.55 -9.18
N GLY A 200 -31.97 -9.42 -8.84
CA GLY A 200 -31.09 -10.54 -8.47
C GLY A 200 -30.43 -10.35 -7.11
N ASN A 201 -29.40 -11.12 -6.84
CA ASN A 201 -28.57 -10.99 -5.65
C ASN A 201 -27.43 -10.01 -5.95
N PRO A 202 -27.50 -8.73 -5.52
CA PRO A 202 -26.39 -7.79 -5.71
C PRO A 202 -25.17 -8.22 -4.89
N LEU A 203 -23.99 -7.80 -5.32
CA LEU A 203 -22.78 -7.95 -4.54
C LEU A 203 -22.88 -7.09 -3.26
N ILE A 204 -22.73 -7.71 -2.11
CA ILE A 204 -22.74 -7.02 -0.81
C ILE A 204 -21.31 -6.94 -0.31
N ILE A 205 -20.79 -5.72 -0.17
CA ILE A 205 -19.44 -5.46 0.32
C ILE A 205 -19.53 -4.81 1.70
N SER A 206 -18.78 -5.33 2.67
CA SER A 206 -18.70 -4.78 4.02
C SER A 206 -17.26 -4.57 4.45
N ALA A 207 -16.86 -3.32 4.67
CA ALA A 207 -15.56 -2.99 5.24
C ALA A 207 -15.41 -3.49 6.70
N PHE A 208 -16.51 -3.67 7.43
CA PHE A 208 -16.45 -4.24 8.78
C PHE A 208 -16.02 -5.71 8.79
N GLN A 209 -16.30 -6.46 7.73
CA GLN A 209 -15.91 -7.86 7.64
C GLN A 209 -14.42 -8.06 7.36
N GLU A 210 -13.69 -7.04 6.92
CA GLU A 210 -12.23 -7.16 6.79
C GLU A 210 -11.51 -7.13 8.14
N VAL A 211 -12.12 -6.53 9.18
CA VAL A 211 -11.49 -6.40 10.52
C VAL A 211 -11.16 -7.77 11.12
N PRO A 212 -12.09 -8.74 11.19
CA PRO A 212 -11.76 -10.09 11.64
C PRO A 212 -10.62 -10.76 10.85
N ASP A 213 -10.53 -10.53 9.54
CA ASP A 213 -9.48 -11.12 8.71
C ASP A 213 -8.12 -10.49 9.01
N LEU A 214 -8.08 -9.16 9.17
CA LEU A 214 -6.88 -8.43 9.56
C LEU A 214 -6.39 -8.83 10.96
N LEU A 215 -7.30 -8.91 11.94
CA LEU A 215 -6.97 -9.35 13.30
C LEU A 215 -6.44 -10.79 13.31
N ARG A 216 -7.11 -11.71 12.61
CA ARG A 216 -6.68 -13.11 12.52
C ARG A 216 -5.27 -13.24 11.93
N LEU A 217 -4.92 -12.42 10.92
CA LEU A 217 -3.57 -12.40 10.36
C LEU A 217 -2.54 -11.94 11.39
N MET A 218 -2.88 -10.91 12.18
CA MET A 218 -2.00 -10.40 13.24
C MET A 218 -1.90 -11.33 14.44
N GLU A 219 -2.99 -11.95 14.86
CA GLU A 219 -3.04 -12.88 16.00
C GLU A 219 -2.19 -14.13 15.80
N LYS A 220 -2.13 -14.64 14.56
CA LYS A 220 -1.29 -15.78 14.21
C LYS A 220 0.22 -15.50 14.24
N SER A 221 0.60 -14.23 14.23
CA SER A 221 1.99 -13.79 14.17
C SER A 221 2.57 -13.57 15.55
N GLU A 222 3.81 -13.94 15.80
CA GLU A 222 4.49 -13.65 17.06
C GLU A 222 4.92 -12.18 17.13
N LYS A 223 5.37 -11.63 16.00
CA LYS A 223 5.79 -10.23 15.85
C LYS A 223 5.08 -9.54 14.71
N LEU A 224 4.92 -8.24 14.83
CA LEU A 224 4.26 -7.39 13.84
C LEU A 224 5.20 -6.27 13.41
N GLY A 225 5.33 -6.10 12.11
CA GLY A 225 6.09 -5.01 11.49
C GLY A 225 5.23 -4.21 10.51
N ALA A 226 5.49 -2.92 10.39
CA ALA A 226 4.81 -2.07 9.43
C ALA A 226 5.77 -1.09 8.75
N VAL A 227 5.70 -1.04 7.42
CA VAL A 227 6.25 0.05 6.59
C VAL A 227 5.07 0.92 6.17
N ILE A 228 5.11 2.19 6.55
CA ILE A 228 3.99 3.12 6.43
C ILE A 228 4.41 4.25 5.47
N LEU A 229 3.76 4.29 4.29
CA LEU A 229 3.96 5.35 3.30
C LEU A 229 2.82 6.38 3.42
N GLY A 230 3.17 7.62 3.76
CA GLY A 230 2.21 8.66 4.10
C GLY A 230 1.61 8.45 5.49
N GLY A 231 0.30 8.26 5.56
CA GLY A 231 -0.37 8.07 6.85
C GLY A 231 -1.86 7.77 6.71
N GLY A 232 -2.70 8.63 7.28
CA GLY A 232 -4.16 8.55 7.14
C GLY A 232 -4.78 7.23 7.62
N VAL A 233 -5.87 6.85 6.98
CA VAL A 233 -6.66 5.66 7.35
C VAL A 233 -5.86 4.36 7.25
N PRO A 234 -5.06 4.09 6.21
CA PRO A 234 -4.28 2.85 6.12
C PRO A 234 -3.31 2.67 7.30
N ARG A 235 -2.59 3.73 7.68
CA ARG A 235 -1.72 3.72 8.87
C ARG A 235 -2.50 3.40 10.14
N ASN A 236 -3.60 4.14 10.37
CA ASN A 236 -4.39 3.93 11.58
C ASN A 236 -4.99 2.54 11.65
N SER A 237 -5.44 1.99 10.52
CA SER A 237 -6.03 0.65 10.46
C SER A 237 -5.06 -0.43 10.97
N VAL A 238 -3.80 -0.44 10.47
CA VAL A 238 -2.77 -1.37 10.94
C VAL A 238 -2.44 -1.15 12.42
N GLN A 239 -2.20 0.10 12.82
CA GLN A 239 -1.82 0.43 14.19
C GLN A 239 -2.96 0.13 15.19
N HIS A 240 -4.21 0.39 14.79
CA HIS A 240 -5.36 0.10 15.64
C HIS A 240 -5.62 -1.40 15.74
N ALA A 241 -5.48 -2.15 14.65
CA ALA A 241 -5.57 -3.60 14.68
C ALA A 241 -4.48 -4.22 15.58
N ALA A 242 -3.24 -3.73 15.51
CA ALA A 242 -2.17 -4.17 16.42
C ALA A 242 -2.49 -3.89 17.91
N LEU A 243 -3.13 -2.74 18.21
CA LEU A 243 -3.66 -2.43 19.54
C LEU A 243 -4.74 -3.43 19.95
N MET A 244 -5.71 -3.71 19.06
CA MET A 244 -6.84 -4.62 19.38
C MET A 244 -6.38 -6.05 19.66
N THR A 245 -5.28 -6.52 19.07
CA THR A 245 -4.68 -7.82 19.39
C THR A 245 -3.92 -7.81 20.74
N GLY A 246 -3.73 -6.66 21.36
CA GLY A 246 -2.92 -6.50 22.57
C GLY A 246 -1.41 -6.65 22.35
N LYS A 247 -0.95 -6.88 21.11
CA LYS A 247 0.48 -7.12 20.81
C LYS A 247 1.27 -5.83 20.60
N GLY A 248 0.71 -4.86 19.85
CA GLY A 248 1.46 -3.71 19.36
C GLY A 248 2.51 -4.09 18.32
N LEU A 249 3.01 -3.11 17.58
CA LEU A 249 4.02 -3.32 16.54
C LEU A 249 5.43 -3.47 17.16
N ASP A 250 6.19 -4.46 16.68
CA ASP A 250 7.60 -4.70 17.04
C ASP A 250 8.57 -3.91 16.16
N TYR A 251 8.18 -3.63 14.92
CA TYR A 251 8.96 -2.86 13.95
C TYR A 251 8.08 -1.83 13.26
N VAL A 252 8.56 -0.60 13.15
CA VAL A 252 7.81 0.49 12.47
C VAL A 252 8.76 1.38 11.68
N VAL A 253 8.53 1.47 10.37
CA VAL A 253 9.13 2.48 9.51
C VAL A 253 8.01 3.38 9.00
N ILE A 254 8.10 4.69 9.23
CA ILE A 254 7.18 5.69 8.68
C ILE A 254 7.95 6.59 7.73
N ILE A 255 7.44 6.74 6.51
CA ILE A 255 7.96 7.71 5.52
C ILE A 255 6.82 8.66 5.19
N THR A 256 6.97 9.93 5.54
CA THR A 256 5.93 10.95 5.34
C THR A 256 6.55 12.34 5.23
N THR A 257 5.88 13.23 4.53
CA THR A 257 6.22 14.68 4.50
C THR A 257 5.50 15.47 5.59
N ASP A 258 4.50 14.86 6.24
CA ASP A 258 3.68 15.53 7.24
C ASP A 258 4.44 15.79 8.55
N ARG A 259 3.98 16.82 9.27
CA ARG A 259 4.52 17.27 10.53
C ARG A 259 3.53 17.04 11.67
N PRO A 260 4.01 16.89 12.92
CA PRO A 260 3.14 16.63 14.07
C PRO A 260 2.31 17.85 14.50
N GLU A 261 2.78 19.08 14.26
CA GLU A 261 2.20 20.30 14.80
C GLU A 261 0.73 20.54 14.40
N PRO A 262 0.30 20.22 13.15
CA PRO A 262 -1.11 20.35 12.78
C PRO A 262 -2.05 19.32 13.44
N GLY A 263 -1.51 18.33 14.17
CA GLY A 263 -2.30 17.30 14.85
C GLY A 263 -2.89 16.24 13.92
N GLY A 264 -2.51 16.22 12.65
CA GLY A 264 -2.96 15.21 11.68
C GLY A 264 -2.33 13.85 11.94
N LEU A 265 -3.11 12.78 11.70
CA LEU A 265 -2.65 11.40 11.92
C LEU A 265 -1.38 11.06 11.12
N SER A 266 -1.25 11.59 9.90
CA SER A 266 -0.08 11.32 9.03
C SER A 266 1.23 11.83 9.61
N GLY A 267 1.19 12.94 10.36
CA GLY A 267 2.34 13.56 11.01
C GLY A 267 2.57 13.09 12.45
N SER A 268 1.64 12.33 13.06
CA SER A 268 1.80 11.92 14.46
C SER A 268 3.08 11.11 14.66
N THR A 269 3.76 11.32 15.80
CA THR A 269 5.03 10.66 16.10
C THR A 269 4.84 9.19 16.46
N ILE A 270 5.92 8.40 16.37
CA ILE A 270 5.86 7.00 16.82
C ILE A 270 5.71 6.94 18.33
N GLU A 271 6.28 7.88 19.07
CA GLU A 271 6.15 8.01 20.51
C GLU A 271 4.69 8.18 20.94
N GLU A 272 3.91 8.96 20.18
CA GLU A 272 2.47 9.07 20.41
C GLU A 272 1.76 7.72 20.28
N THR A 273 2.16 6.89 19.29
CA THR A 273 1.56 5.56 19.12
C THR A 273 1.92 4.58 20.23
N ILE A 274 3.05 4.80 20.92
CA ILE A 274 3.42 4.03 22.11
C ILE A 274 2.46 4.33 23.27
N SER A 275 2.03 5.58 23.45
CA SER A 275 1.09 5.96 24.50
C SER A 275 -0.27 5.26 24.37
N TRP A 276 -0.64 4.86 23.14
CA TRP A 276 -1.85 4.09 22.84
C TRP A 276 -1.64 2.56 22.92
N GLY A 277 -0.42 2.06 23.07
CA GLY A 277 -0.12 0.64 22.94
C GLY A 277 -0.10 0.11 21.49
N LYS A 278 -0.17 0.99 20.49
CA LYS A 278 -0.11 0.64 19.04
C LYS A 278 1.28 0.17 18.64
N THR A 279 2.32 0.68 19.29
CA THR A 279 3.73 0.34 19.05
C THR A 279 4.40 0.01 20.38
N LYS A 280 5.21 -1.05 20.42
CA LYS A 280 5.95 -1.43 21.62
C LYS A 280 7.04 -0.40 21.95
N ARG A 281 7.29 -0.16 23.25
CA ARG A 281 8.36 0.75 23.70
C ARG A 281 9.74 0.38 23.12
N LYS A 282 10.04 -0.93 23.08
CA LYS A 282 11.31 -1.50 22.59
C LYS A 282 11.29 -1.83 21.09
N ALA A 283 10.30 -1.37 20.33
CA ALA A 283 10.22 -1.60 18.91
C ALA A 283 11.44 -1.05 18.17
N GLY A 284 11.89 -1.75 17.14
CA GLY A 284 12.74 -1.17 16.10
C GLY A 284 11.92 -0.14 15.33
N LYS A 285 12.25 1.15 15.43
CA LYS A 285 11.38 2.20 14.90
C LYS A 285 12.12 3.42 14.39
N THR A 286 11.65 3.97 13.28
CA THR A 286 12.13 5.24 12.74
C THR A 286 11.05 5.95 11.94
N MET A 287 11.12 7.27 11.90
CA MET A 287 10.27 8.13 11.07
C MET A 287 11.15 9.01 10.18
N VAL A 288 11.03 8.80 8.88
CA VAL A 288 11.75 9.54 7.84
C VAL A 288 10.83 10.64 7.32
N ILE A 289 11.19 11.88 7.56
CA ILE A 289 10.49 13.03 6.98
C ILE A 289 11.04 13.24 5.58
N SER A 290 10.36 12.67 4.60
CA SER A 290 10.74 12.71 3.20
C SER A 290 9.55 12.33 2.32
N ASP A 291 9.65 12.69 1.04
CA ASP A 291 8.76 12.15 0.02
C ASP A 291 8.97 10.63 -0.11
N SER A 292 7.85 9.90 -0.03
CA SER A 292 7.84 8.44 -0.14
C SER A 292 8.34 7.96 -1.51
N LEU A 293 8.14 8.75 -2.56
CA LEU A 293 8.58 8.40 -3.92
C LEU A 293 10.10 8.48 -4.09
N ILE A 294 10.78 9.18 -3.20
CA ILE A 294 12.25 9.25 -3.15
C ILE A 294 12.78 8.22 -2.16
N ALA A 295 12.31 8.26 -0.93
CA ALA A 295 12.89 7.47 0.16
C ALA A 295 12.57 5.98 0.07
N PHE A 296 11.33 5.61 -0.30
CA PHE A 296 10.93 4.20 -0.34
C PHE A 296 11.69 3.37 -1.38
N PRO A 297 11.79 3.78 -2.67
CA PRO A 297 12.58 3.00 -3.64
C PRO A 297 14.07 2.93 -3.29
N MET A 298 14.63 3.96 -2.66
CA MET A 298 16.01 3.90 -2.15
C MET A 298 16.16 2.85 -1.05
N MET A 299 15.24 2.84 -0.08
CA MET A 299 15.20 1.84 1.00
C MET A 299 15.03 0.43 0.43
N VAL A 300 14.08 0.22 -0.48
CA VAL A 300 13.83 -1.08 -1.12
C VAL A 300 15.05 -1.55 -1.89
N SER A 301 15.66 -0.69 -2.72
CA SER A 301 16.86 -1.03 -3.51
C SER A 301 18.01 -1.46 -2.62
N ALA A 302 18.29 -0.71 -1.56
CA ALA A 302 19.37 -1.04 -0.61
C ALA A 302 19.11 -2.38 0.09
N VAL A 303 17.88 -2.60 0.56
CA VAL A 303 17.52 -3.85 1.25
C VAL A 303 17.55 -5.05 0.31
N LEU A 304 17.07 -4.93 -0.93
CA LEU A 304 17.16 -6.00 -1.92
C LEU A 304 18.61 -6.38 -2.22
N GLU A 305 19.53 -5.42 -2.30
CA GLU A 305 20.95 -5.68 -2.47
C GLU A 305 21.54 -6.45 -1.27
N ARG A 306 21.21 -6.05 -0.03
CA ARG A 306 21.66 -6.70 1.21
C ARG A 306 21.10 -8.12 1.36
N LEU A 307 19.86 -8.34 0.93
CA LEU A 307 19.22 -9.64 0.95
C LEU A 307 19.83 -10.61 -0.08
N GLY A 308 20.31 -10.08 -1.21
CA GLY A 308 20.84 -10.85 -2.33
C GLY A 308 19.76 -11.35 -3.29
N LYS A 309 20.16 -11.66 -4.53
CA LYS A 309 19.25 -12.02 -5.63
C LYS A 309 18.37 -13.26 -5.35
N ASP A 310 18.92 -14.22 -4.64
CA ASP A 310 18.25 -15.50 -4.38
C ASP A 310 17.51 -15.55 -3.05
N TYR A 311 17.41 -14.42 -2.36
CA TYR A 311 16.73 -14.37 -1.08
C TYR A 311 15.25 -14.71 -1.24
N ARG A 312 14.81 -15.72 -0.49
CA ARG A 312 13.42 -16.12 -0.33
C ARG A 312 13.08 -16.09 1.15
N ARG A 313 12.12 -15.26 1.49
CA ARG A 313 11.68 -15.16 2.87
C ARG A 313 11.03 -16.46 3.32
N LYS A 314 11.59 -17.06 4.37
CA LYS A 314 11.03 -18.26 5.02
C LYS A 314 10.21 -17.79 6.22
N ARG A 315 8.92 -18.04 6.19
CA ARG A 315 8.05 -17.89 7.36
C ARG A 315 8.00 -19.18 8.17
N LYS A 316 7.73 -19.05 9.47
CA LYS A 316 7.26 -20.21 10.23
C LYS A 316 5.88 -20.61 9.69
N PRO A 317 5.59 -21.90 9.53
CA PRO A 317 4.31 -22.40 9.08
C PRO A 317 3.15 -22.03 10.03
#